data_1d9771aa8a8fae03ad11b2cbcd4a410d
#
_entry.id   1d9771aa8a8fae03ad11b2cbcd4a410d
#
_cell.length_a   1.000
_cell.length_b   1.000
_cell.length_c   1.000
_cell.angle_alpha   90.00
_cell.angle_beta   90.00
_cell.angle_gamma   90.00
#
_symmetry.space_group_name_H-M   'P 1'
#
loop_
_entity.id
_entity.type
_entity.pdbx_description
1 polymer ?
#
loop_
_entity_poly.entity_id
_entity_poly.type
_entity_poly.pdbx_seq_one_letter_code
_entity_poly.pdbx_strand_id
1 'polypeptide(L)'
;GNLGADSMRWHTKYMGGEFALQNGGGIRADLPKGPITQRLLHEVLPFGNSVVVLTLDGATAKSLFDHIGSISRGQGAFPQVSAGVSITLNTATVKCEEIMINGEPFDPGRTYKIATNSYLAAGGDGYRMLLNAQHRYDSSMSLRDVVMMYIKHLGGTIKPGISGRINFIDQQTHSEPMREAA
;
A
#
# COMPACT_ATOMS: atom_id res chain seq x y z
N GLY A 1 -1.19 5.11 7.29
CA GLY A 1 -0.98 4.40 6.03
C GLY A 1 -2.28 4.11 5.30
N ASN A 2 -3.16 3.32 5.91
CA ASN A 2 -4.42 2.88 5.29
C ASN A 2 -5.26 4.04 4.74
N LEU A 3 -5.38 5.15 5.48
CA LEU A 3 -6.12 6.34 5.04
C LEU A 3 -5.62 6.86 3.69
N GLY A 4 -4.30 6.97 3.51
CA GLY A 4 -3.70 7.44 2.25
C GLY A 4 -3.99 6.49 1.09
N ALA A 5 -3.80 5.19 1.32
CA ALA A 5 -4.10 4.18 0.30
C ALA A 5 -5.59 4.13 -0.04
N ASP A 6 -6.48 4.18 0.97
CA ASP A 6 -7.93 4.19 0.76
C ASP A 6 -8.40 5.43 0.00
N SER A 7 -7.81 6.58 0.30
CA SER A 7 -8.13 7.83 -0.39
C SER A 7 -7.76 7.79 -1.88
N MET A 8 -6.59 7.22 -2.21
CA MET A 8 -6.18 7.02 -3.60
C MET A 8 -7.12 6.07 -4.34
N ARG A 9 -7.47 4.92 -3.72
CA ARG A 9 -8.43 3.97 -4.30
C ARG A 9 -9.78 4.62 -4.55
N TRP A 10 -10.30 5.36 -3.58
CA TRP A 10 -11.57 6.08 -3.70
C TRP A 10 -11.54 7.09 -4.84
N HIS A 11 -10.48 7.91 -4.92
CA HIS A 11 -10.32 8.94 -5.95
C HIS A 11 -10.25 8.35 -7.35
N THR A 12 -9.61 7.21 -7.51
CA THR A 12 -9.37 6.57 -8.81
C THR A 12 -10.42 5.54 -9.21
N LYS A 13 -11.48 5.37 -8.40
CA LYS A 13 -12.54 4.38 -8.65
C LYS A 13 -13.16 4.55 -10.05
N TYR A 14 -13.38 5.78 -10.49
CA TYR A 14 -13.96 6.08 -11.80
C TYR A 14 -13.04 5.73 -12.97
N MET A 15 -11.76 5.58 -12.72
CA MET A 15 -10.74 5.17 -13.69
C MET A 15 -10.54 3.65 -13.69
N GLY A 16 -11.31 2.94 -12.87
CA GLY A 16 -11.21 1.50 -12.69
C GLY A 16 -10.12 1.06 -11.73
N GLY A 17 -9.61 1.96 -10.87
CA GLY A 17 -8.63 1.60 -9.83
C GLY A 17 -9.16 0.53 -8.88
N GLU A 18 -8.53 -0.64 -8.90
CA GLU A 18 -8.95 -1.81 -8.13
C GLU A 18 -8.41 -1.76 -6.70
N PHE A 19 -7.18 -1.31 -6.55
CA PHE A 19 -6.52 -1.11 -5.26
C PHE A 19 -5.49 0.00 -5.33
N ALA A 20 -4.97 0.38 -4.17
CA ALA A 20 -3.95 1.41 -4.07
C ALA A 20 -2.80 0.99 -3.16
N LEU A 21 -1.64 1.56 -3.44
CA LEU A 21 -0.38 1.33 -2.75
C LEU A 21 0.27 2.66 -2.37
N GLN A 22 0.65 2.80 -1.11
CA GLN A 22 1.45 3.90 -0.57
C GLN A 22 2.69 3.35 0.13
N ASN A 23 3.83 4.00 0.04
CA ASN A 23 5.02 3.66 0.82
C ASN A 23 4.99 4.31 2.20
N GLY A 24 5.48 3.60 3.21
CA GLY A 24 5.59 4.11 4.58
C GLY A 24 6.42 5.37 4.69
N GLY A 25 7.53 5.46 3.94
CA GLY A 25 8.42 6.61 3.91
C GLY A 25 7.81 7.90 3.40
N GLY A 26 6.70 7.81 2.66
CA GLY A 26 5.91 8.97 2.25
C GLY A 26 5.10 9.61 3.38
N ILE A 27 4.99 8.94 4.54
CA ILE A 27 4.25 9.39 5.72
C ILE A 27 5.25 9.82 6.79
N ARG A 28 5.30 11.10 7.15
CA ARG A 28 6.38 11.68 7.96
C ARG A 28 5.97 12.10 9.37
N ALA A 29 4.68 12.05 9.69
CA ALA A 29 4.15 12.34 11.02
C ALA A 29 2.85 11.57 11.26
N ASP A 30 2.46 11.46 12.52
CA ASP A 30 1.19 10.88 12.93
C ASP A 30 0.04 11.89 12.79
N LEU A 31 -1.18 11.38 12.62
CA LEU A 31 -2.39 12.16 12.76
C LEU A 31 -2.88 12.08 14.21
N PRO A 32 -2.69 13.14 15.01
CA PRO A 32 -3.16 13.15 16.39
C PRO A 32 -4.69 13.19 16.45
N LYS A 33 -5.25 12.87 17.62
CA LYS A 33 -6.67 13.06 17.88
C LYS A 33 -7.00 14.56 17.83
N GLY A 34 -8.04 14.92 17.11
CA GLY A 34 -8.51 16.30 17.00
C GLY A 34 -8.76 16.76 15.57
N PRO A 35 -8.83 18.08 15.35
CA PRO A 35 -9.07 18.63 14.01
C PRO A 35 -7.95 18.30 13.02
N ILE A 36 -8.31 17.85 11.84
CA ILE A 36 -7.36 17.61 10.74
C ILE A 36 -7.35 18.84 9.84
N THR A 37 -6.27 19.62 9.93
CA THR A 37 -6.06 20.82 9.12
C THR A 37 -5.20 20.54 7.91
N GLN A 38 -5.22 21.43 6.90
CA GLN A 38 -4.30 21.35 5.77
C GLN A 38 -2.84 21.38 6.23
N ARG A 39 -2.51 22.24 7.20
CA ARG A 39 -1.17 22.32 7.79
C ARG A 39 -0.72 20.96 8.33
N LEU A 40 -1.57 20.30 9.12
CA LEU A 40 -1.26 18.97 9.66
C LEU A 40 -1.05 17.95 8.54
N LEU A 41 -1.85 17.97 7.47
CA LEU A 41 -1.65 17.09 6.33
C LEU A 41 -0.34 17.40 5.58
N HIS A 42 0.13 18.64 5.57
CA HIS A 42 1.46 18.98 5.04
C HIS A 42 2.60 18.42 5.90
N GLU A 43 2.41 18.31 7.20
CA GLU A 43 3.38 17.68 8.11
C GLU A 43 3.39 16.15 7.93
N VAL A 44 2.21 15.54 7.76
CA VAL A 44 2.05 14.08 7.57
C VAL A 44 2.50 13.62 6.20
N LEU A 45 2.18 14.37 5.14
CA LEU A 45 2.46 14.07 3.73
C LEU A 45 3.19 15.24 3.08
N PRO A 46 4.46 15.53 3.45
CA PRO A 46 5.15 16.74 3.02
C PRO A 46 5.51 16.75 1.54
N PHE A 47 5.59 15.59 0.90
CA PHE A 47 5.96 15.48 -0.50
C PHE A 47 4.81 15.91 -1.42
N GLY A 48 5.13 16.59 -2.50
CA GLY A 48 4.16 17.05 -3.50
C GLY A 48 3.71 15.97 -4.49
N ASN A 49 3.73 14.69 -4.09
CA ASN A 49 3.38 13.58 -4.96
C ASN A 49 1.91 13.67 -5.41
N SER A 50 1.69 13.51 -6.72
CA SER A 50 0.36 13.33 -7.30
C SER A 50 -0.11 11.87 -7.19
N VAL A 51 -1.41 11.66 -7.34
CA VAL A 51 -2.01 10.33 -7.46
C VAL A 51 -1.95 9.88 -8.91
N VAL A 52 -1.39 8.69 -9.14
CA VAL A 52 -1.17 8.09 -10.47
C VAL A 52 -1.91 6.77 -10.55
N VAL A 53 -2.57 6.51 -11.67
CA VAL A 53 -3.16 5.21 -12.00
C VAL A 53 -2.26 4.50 -13.01
N LEU A 54 -1.93 3.26 -12.72
CA LEU A 54 -1.12 2.38 -13.57
C LEU A 54 -1.94 1.17 -13.98
N THR A 55 -1.81 0.77 -15.24
CA THR A 55 -2.34 -0.50 -15.74
C THR A 55 -1.17 -1.48 -15.85
N LEU A 56 -1.22 -2.53 -15.05
CA LEU A 56 -0.18 -3.56 -14.97
C LEU A 56 -0.71 -4.86 -15.55
N ASP A 57 0.08 -5.54 -16.38
CA ASP A 57 -0.19 -6.95 -16.66
C ASP A 57 0.09 -7.81 -15.42
N GLY A 58 -0.36 -9.06 -15.45
CA GLY A 58 -0.22 -9.94 -14.29
C GLY A 58 1.24 -10.24 -13.94
N ALA A 59 2.15 -10.28 -14.91
CA ALA A 59 3.58 -10.50 -14.66
C ALA A 59 4.20 -9.31 -13.90
N THR A 60 3.89 -8.09 -14.32
CA THR A 60 4.32 -6.86 -13.64
C THR A 60 3.68 -6.75 -12.25
N ALA A 61 2.41 -7.08 -12.12
CA ALA A 61 1.72 -7.11 -10.82
C ALA A 61 2.30 -8.18 -9.88
N LYS A 62 2.68 -9.36 -10.40
CA LYS A 62 3.39 -10.38 -9.62
C LYS A 62 4.73 -9.86 -9.12
N SER A 63 5.52 -9.21 -10.00
CA SER A 63 6.79 -8.59 -9.63
C SER A 63 6.62 -7.52 -8.54
N LEU A 64 5.51 -6.77 -8.55
CA LEU A 64 5.17 -5.82 -7.49
C LEU A 64 5.01 -6.54 -6.14
N PHE A 65 4.23 -7.63 -6.09
CA PHE A 65 4.03 -8.37 -4.85
C PHE A 65 5.29 -9.10 -4.39
N ASP A 66 6.13 -9.58 -5.30
CA ASP A 66 7.43 -10.16 -4.95
C ASP A 66 8.36 -9.11 -4.33
N HIS A 67 8.39 -7.89 -4.88
CA HIS A 67 9.12 -6.79 -4.28
C HIS A 67 8.59 -6.45 -2.88
N ILE A 68 7.26 -6.37 -2.71
CA ILE A 68 6.62 -6.16 -1.40
C ILE A 68 7.09 -7.23 -0.40
N GLY A 69 7.13 -8.50 -0.79
CA GLY A 69 7.60 -9.60 0.05
C GLY A 69 9.06 -9.45 0.50
N SER A 70 9.89 -8.77 -0.29
CA SER A 70 11.30 -8.54 0.00
C SER A 70 11.58 -7.38 0.96
N ILE A 71 10.58 -6.54 1.27
CA ILE A 71 10.77 -5.35 2.08
C ILE A 71 10.53 -5.67 3.55
N SER A 72 11.53 -5.42 4.40
CA SER A 72 11.40 -5.61 5.84
C SER A 72 10.47 -4.57 6.49
N ARG A 73 9.79 -4.98 7.56
CA ARG A 73 9.00 -4.07 8.41
C ARG A 73 9.85 -2.89 8.86
N GLY A 74 9.26 -1.70 8.89
CA GLY A 74 9.93 -0.47 9.35
C GLY A 74 10.76 0.24 8.30
N GLN A 75 11.01 -0.36 7.16
CA GLN A 75 11.64 0.36 6.03
C GLN A 75 10.67 1.35 5.39
N GLY A 76 11.18 2.47 4.91
CA GLY A 76 10.38 3.49 4.22
C GLY A 76 9.66 2.97 2.98
N ALA A 77 10.26 2.00 2.30
CA ALA A 77 9.66 1.30 1.16
C ALA A 77 8.46 0.42 1.53
N PHE A 78 8.29 0.05 2.83
CA PHE A 78 7.25 -0.88 3.27
C PHE A 78 5.86 -0.37 2.88
N PRO A 79 5.03 -1.24 2.26
CA PRO A 79 3.77 -0.81 1.68
C PRO A 79 2.67 -0.55 2.72
N GLN A 80 1.76 0.31 2.33
CA GLN A 80 0.43 0.49 2.90
C GLN A 80 -0.56 0.25 1.78
N VAL A 81 -1.41 -0.75 1.91
CA VAL A 81 -2.37 -1.11 0.87
C VAL A 81 -3.77 -0.66 1.21
N SER A 82 -4.59 -0.38 0.20
CA SER A 82 -5.98 0.02 0.39
C SER A 82 -6.87 -1.15 0.83
N ALA A 83 -8.06 -0.83 1.31
CA ALA A 83 -9.12 -1.82 1.49
C ALA A 83 -9.33 -2.63 0.18
N GLY A 84 -9.74 -3.88 0.32
CA GLY A 84 -9.87 -4.81 -0.79
C GLY A 84 -8.59 -5.56 -1.15
N VAL A 85 -7.45 -5.23 -0.55
CA VAL A 85 -6.23 -6.04 -0.64
C VAL A 85 -5.94 -6.68 0.69
N SER A 86 -5.66 -7.98 0.65
CA SER A 86 -5.07 -8.72 1.76
C SER A 86 -3.87 -9.50 1.26
N ILE A 87 -2.73 -9.35 1.92
CA ILE A 87 -1.49 -10.06 1.59
C ILE A 87 -0.93 -10.74 2.83
N THR A 88 -0.30 -11.89 2.62
CA THR A 88 0.43 -12.61 3.65
C THR A 88 1.91 -12.67 3.29
N LEU A 89 2.74 -12.07 4.13
CA LEU A 89 4.19 -12.00 3.97
C LEU A 89 4.86 -13.05 4.83
N ASN A 90 5.67 -13.91 4.23
CA ASN A 90 6.50 -14.86 4.94
C ASN A 90 7.89 -14.28 5.15
N THR A 91 8.23 -13.98 6.41
CA THR A 91 9.50 -13.32 6.76
C THR A 91 10.70 -14.27 6.62
N ALA A 92 10.48 -15.58 6.67
CA ALA A 92 11.53 -16.58 6.51
C ALA A 92 11.92 -16.79 5.05
N THR A 93 10.92 -16.83 4.15
CA THR A 93 11.13 -17.03 2.71
C THR A 93 11.30 -15.72 1.96
N VAL A 94 11.03 -14.58 2.62
CA VAL A 94 11.09 -13.22 2.02
C VAL A 94 10.15 -13.13 0.81
N LYS A 95 8.93 -13.67 0.95
CA LYS A 95 7.93 -13.75 -0.14
C LYS A 95 6.56 -13.26 0.31
N CYS A 96 5.80 -12.78 -0.66
CA CYS A 96 4.36 -12.62 -0.54
C CYS A 96 3.70 -13.94 -1.00
N GLU A 97 3.12 -14.70 -0.05
CA GLU A 97 2.60 -16.05 -0.32
C GLU A 97 1.13 -16.03 -0.72
N GLU A 98 0.33 -15.21 -0.06
CA GLU A 98 -1.08 -15.07 -0.38
C GLU A 98 -1.39 -13.64 -0.78
N ILE A 99 -2.11 -13.49 -1.87
CA ILE A 99 -2.54 -12.18 -2.38
C ILE A 99 -4.01 -12.31 -2.74
N MET A 100 -4.85 -11.52 -2.06
CA MET A 100 -6.26 -11.39 -2.36
C MET A 100 -6.57 -9.98 -2.81
N ILE A 101 -7.29 -9.83 -3.90
CA ILE A 101 -7.71 -8.53 -4.45
C ILE A 101 -9.22 -8.54 -4.63
N ASN A 102 -9.91 -7.68 -3.88
CA ASN A 102 -11.38 -7.57 -3.88
C ASN A 102 -12.10 -8.91 -3.61
N GLY A 103 -11.52 -9.75 -2.74
CA GLY A 103 -12.07 -11.04 -2.36
C GLY A 103 -11.68 -12.20 -3.27
N GLU A 104 -10.96 -11.93 -4.36
CA GLU A 104 -10.50 -12.94 -5.32
C GLU A 104 -8.99 -13.18 -5.16
N PRO A 105 -8.51 -14.41 -5.33
CA PRO A 105 -7.09 -14.69 -5.40
C PRO A 105 -6.44 -13.94 -6.56
N PHE A 106 -5.18 -13.56 -6.38
CA PHE A 106 -4.40 -12.95 -7.45
C PHE A 106 -4.28 -13.91 -8.64
N ASP A 107 -4.62 -13.41 -9.83
CA ASP A 107 -4.52 -14.13 -11.10
C ASP A 107 -3.42 -13.53 -11.98
N PRO A 108 -2.31 -14.23 -12.23
CA PRO A 108 -1.24 -13.73 -13.08
C PRO A 108 -1.64 -13.60 -14.57
N GLY A 109 -2.77 -14.14 -14.96
CA GLY A 109 -3.30 -14.06 -16.33
C GLY A 109 -4.11 -12.80 -16.63
N ARG A 110 -4.43 -11.98 -15.59
CA ARG A 110 -5.23 -10.76 -15.81
C ARG A 110 -4.43 -9.48 -15.67
N THR A 111 -5.06 -8.40 -16.10
CA THR A 111 -4.54 -7.04 -15.96
C THR A 111 -5.15 -6.38 -14.73
N TYR A 112 -4.37 -5.54 -14.04
CA TYR A 112 -4.77 -4.82 -12.82
C TYR A 112 -4.59 -3.33 -13.01
N LYS A 113 -5.59 -2.54 -12.58
CA LYS A 113 -5.44 -1.09 -12.46
C LYS A 113 -5.20 -0.72 -11.00
N ILE A 114 -4.04 -0.13 -10.73
CA ILE A 114 -3.64 0.27 -9.38
C ILE A 114 -3.48 1.78 -9.27
N ALA A 115 -3.77 2.32 -8.11
CA ALA A 115 -3.43 3.70 -7.77
C ALA A 115 -2.19 3.74 -6.88
N THR A 116 -1.31 4.70 -7.11
CA THR A 116 -0.15 4.94 -6.28
C THR A 116 0.27 6.40 -6.33
N ASN A 117 1.29 6.78 -5.60
CA ASN A 117 1.85 8.12 -5.70
C ASN A 117 2.88 8.23 -6.84
N SER A 118 3.11 9.45 -7.32
CA SER A 118 4.00 9.72 -8.46
C SER A 118 5.44 9.29 -8.22
N TYR A 119 5.92 9.28 -6.98
CA TYR A 119 7.25 8.82 -6.62
C TYR A 119 7.42 7.31 -6.83
N LEU A 120 6.49 6.49 -6.33
CA LEU A 120 6.49 5.05 -6.57
C LEU A 120 6.28 4.72 -8.05
N ALA A 121 5.36 5.43 -8.71
CA ALA A 121 5.10 5.27 -10.14
C ALA A 121 6.33 5.59 -11.01
N ALA A 122 7.29 6.36 -10.50
CA ALA A 122 8.59 6.62 -11.11
C ALA A 122 9.69 5.63 -10.68
N GLY A 123 9.33 4.54 -10.00
CA GLY A 123 10.27 3.50 -9.56
C GLY A 123 10.97 3.80 -8.23
N GLY A 124 10.50 4.79 -7.48
CA GLY A 124 11.01 5.10 -6.14
C GLY A 124 10.91 3.92 -5.18
N ASP A 125 11.74 3.90 -4.14
CA ASP A 125 11.80 2.83 -3.13
C ASP A 125 11.97 1.41 -3.71
N GLY A 126 12.58 1.30 -4.89
CA GLY A 126 12.80 0.01 -5.56
C GLY A 126 11.61 -0.52 -6.36
N TYR A 127 10.49 0.18 -6.42
CA TYR A 127 9.28 -0.21 -7.19
C TYR A 127 9.48 -0.06 -8.71
N ARG A 128 10.65 -0.47 -9.22
CA ARG A 128 11.05 -0.31 -10.63
C ARG A 128 10.12 -1.01 -11.62
N MET A 129 9.45 -2.10 -11.21
CA MET A 129 8.48 -2.80 -12.03
C MET A 129 7.33 -1.90 -12.47
N LEU A 130 7.00 -0.86 -11.71
CA LEU A 130 5.94 0.08 -12.05
C LEU A 130 6.26 0.95 -13.28
N LEU A 131 7.54 1.03 -13.69
CA LEU A 131 7.95 1.67 -14.94
C LEU A 131 7.48 0.89 -16.18
N ASN A 132 7.18 -0.42 -16.03
CA ASN A 132 6.69 -1.30 -17.10
C ASN A 132 5.16 -1.26 -17.24
N ALA A 133 4.47 -0.33 -16.58
CA ALA A 133 3.03 -0.19 -16.71
C ALA A 133 2.63 0.02 -18.18
N GLN A 134 1.62 -0.72 -18.66
CA GLN A 134 1.08 -0.61 -20.02
C GLN A 134 0.45 0.77 -20.28
N HIS A 135 -0.18 1.33 -19.24
CA HIS A 135 -0.75 2.68 -19.26
C HIS A 135 -0.46 3.38 -17.94
N ARG A 136 -0.20 4.66 -18.03
CA ARG A 136 0.01 5.56 -16.90
C ARG A 136 -0.86 6.79 -17.07
N TYR A 137 -1.63 7.12 -16.04
CA TYR A 137 -2.41 8.33 -15.95
C TYR A 137 -2.09 9.06 -14.65
N ASP A 138 -1.57 10.27 -14.73
CA ASP A 138 -1.35 11.14 -13.58
C ASP A 138 -2.57 12.04 -13.41
N SER A 139 -3.24 11.95 -12.27
CA SER A 139 -4.42 12.76 -11.99
C SER A 139 -4.10 14.24 -11.77
N SER A 140 -2.84 14.60 -11.64
CA SER A 140 -2.35 15.92 -11.23
C SER A 140 -2.91 16.41 -9.87
N MET A 141 -3.63 15.55 -9.15
CA MET A 141 -4.13 15.84 -7.82
C MET A 141 -3.10 15.41 -6.79
N SER A 142 -2.76 16.32 -5.85
CA SER A 142 -1.84 15.95 -4.79
C SER A 142 -2.47 14.89 -3.87
N LEU A 143 -1.66 13.97 -3.36
CA LEU A 143 -2.14 12.97 -2.40
C LEU A 143 -2.78 13.63 -1.17
N ARG A 144 -2.25 14.75 -0.71
CA ARG A 144 -2.83 15.53 0.42
C ARG A 144 -4.26 15.99 0.14
N ASP A 145 -4.48 16.55 -1.04
CA ASP A 145 -5.81 17.04 -1.43
C ASP A 145 -6.79 15.88 -1.57
N VAL A 146 -6.34 14.75 -2.14
CA VAL A 146 -7.14 13.54 -2.24
C VAL A 146 -7.50 12.98 -0.85
N VAL A 147 -6.56 12.98 0.10
CA VAL A 147 -6.84 12.60 1.50
C VAL A 147 -7.86 13.55 2.13
N MET A 148 -7.71 14.86 1.96
CA MET A 148 -8.67 15.83 2.50
C MET A 148 -10.07 15.65 1.90
N MET A 149 -10.17 15.44 0.59
CA MET A 149 -11.43 15.17 -0.09
C MET A 149 -12.08 13.88 0.41
N TYR A 150 -11.30 12.83 0.63
CA TYR A 150 -11.78 11.57 1.15
C TYR A 150 -12.30 11.69 2.59
N ILE A 151 -11.60 12.43 3.46
CA ILE A 151 -12.07 12.70 4.83
C ILE A 151 -13.42 13.43 4.78
N LYS A 152 -13.59 14.43 3.90
CA LYS A 152 -14.88 15.12 3.72
C LYS A 152 -15.97 14.16 3.22
N HIS A 153 -15.63 13.28 2.28
CA HIS A 153 -16.54 12.25 1.76
C HIS A 153 -17.03 11.30 2.87
N LEU A 154 -16.17 10.98 3.85
CA LEU A 154 -16.52 10.17 5.03
C LEU A 154 -17.34 10.93 6.09
N GLY A 155 -17.82 12.13 5.80
CA GLY A 155 -18.57 12.96 6.77
C GLY A 155 -17.69 13.75 7.72
N GLY A 156 -16.41 13.97 7.38
CA GLY A 156 -15.46 14.81 8.13
C GLY A 156 -14.83 14.16 9.36
N THR A 157 -15.15 12.89 9.63
CA THR A 157 -14.59 12.16 10.78
C THR A 157 -13.95 10.85 10.33
N ILE A 158 -12.74 10.58 10.82
CA ILE A 158 -12.07 9.30 10.63
C ILE A 158 -11.85 8.60 11.96
N LYS A 159 -11.99 7.28 11.98
CA LYS A 159 -11.67 6.45 13.12
C LYS A 159 -10.48 5.57 12.78
N PRO A 160 -9.41 5.57 13.59
CA PRO A 160 -8.28 4.68 13.35
C PRO A 160 -8.72 3.23 13.59
N GLY A 161 -8.12 2.31 12.83
CA GLY A 161 -8.36 0.88 13.00
C GLY A 161 -7.27 0.06 12.34
N ILE A 162 -7.01 -1.11 12.92
CA ILE A 162 -6.17 -2.15 12.33
C ILE A 162 -7.12 -3.03 11.51
N SER A 163 -6.83 -3.22 10.24
CA SER A 163 -7.72 -3.91 9.31
C SER A 163 -7.16 -5.23 8.74
N GLY A 164 -6.01 -5.72 9.26
CA GLY A 164 -5.44 -7.00 8.86
C GLY A 164 -5.14 -7.14 7.35
N ARG A 165 -4.79 -6.04 6.68
CA ARG A 165 -4.51 -6.05 5.23
C ARG A 165 -3.16 -6.68 4.89
N ILE A 166 -2.22 -6.62 5.83
CA ILE A 166 -0.89 -7.21 5.70
C ILE A 166 -0.70 -8.12 6.89
N ASN A 167 -0.68 -9.41 6.62
CA ASN A 167 -0.47 -10.46 7.59
C ASN A 167 0.96 -10.98 7.47
N PHE A 168 1.45 -11.65 8.52
CA PHE A 168 2.80 -12.17 8.55
C PHE A 168 2.79 -13.61 9.00
N ILE A 169 3.59 -14.44 8.34
CA ILE A 169 4.03 -15.73 8.80
C ILE A 169 5.45 -15.53 9.30
N ASP A 170 5.61 -15.47 10.62
CA ASP A 170 6.92 -15.42 11.25
C ASP A 170 7.41 -16.86 11.49
N GLN A 171 8.72 -17.10 11.45
CA GLN A 171 9.24 -18.40 11.89
C GLN A 171 8.76 -18.67 13.32
N GLN A 172 8.02 -19.75 13.52
CA GLN A 172 7.90 -20.32 14.85
C GLN A 172 9.31 -20.71 15.25
N THR A 173 9.84 -20.05 16.29
CA THR A 173 10.98 -20.58 17.02
C THR A 173 10.56 -21.96 17.52
N HIS A 174 11.03 -23.02 16.88
CA HIS A 174 11.01 -24.36 17.47
C HIS A 174 11.88 -24.23 18.70
N SER A 175 11.25 -24.04 19.87
CA SER A 175 11.86 -24.36 21.14
C SER A 175 12.06 -25.86 21.12
N GLU A 176 13.28 -26.32 20.83
CA GLU A 176 13.66 -27.69 21.10
C GLU A 176 13.32 -27.99 22.56
N PRO A 177 12.64 -29.11 22.86
CA PRO A 177 12.47 -29.53 24.24
C PRO A 177 13.86 -29.79 24.80
N MET A 178 14.19 -29.06 25.88
CA MET A 178 15.40 -29.36 26.65
C MET A 178 15.42 -30.87 26.95
N ARG A 179 16.40 -31.56 26.37
CA ARG A 179 16.71 -32.94 26.80
C ARG A 179 17.14 -32.87 28.27
N GLU A 180 16.29 -33.32 29.15
CA GLU A 180 16.72 -33.67 30.50
C GLU A 180 17.88 -34.65 30.39
N ALA A 181 19.03 -34.21 30.87
CA ALA A 181 20.19 -35.10 31.09
C ALA A 181 19.90 -35.92 32.34
N ALA A 182 19.79 -37.24 32.16
CA ALA A 182 19.80 -38.22 33.22
C ALA A 182 21.23 -38.42 33.76
#